data_a806eaac2e7d62d43ac92bf038c4c8e0
#
_entry.id   a806eaac2e7d62d43ac92bf038c4c8e0
#
_cell.length_a   1.000
_cell.length_b   1.000
_cell.length_c   1.000
_cell.angle_alpha   90.00
_cell.angle_beta   90.00
_cell.angle_gamma   90.00
#
_symmetry.space_group_name_H-M   'P 1'
#
loop_
_entity.id
_entity.type
_entity.pdbx_description
1 polymer ?
#
loop_
_entity_poly.entity_id
_entity_poly.type
_entity_poly.pdbx_seq_one_letter_code
_entity_poly.pdbx_strand_id
1 'polypeptide(L)'
;MNKIVRTLGLTLFYITHDIASARYVSKKIYVLYRGTVVESGSTDDLIRYSAHPYTIALVLSSIGLSGLASETLGEKIFEATEQDQYPKCKFAPGCPLAVDRCFTEEPEKIDLGVGHYAKCHFAGDIYNYTRKIGIGNGLNMADLKLRVGR
;
A
#
# COMPACT_ATOMS: atom_id res chain seq x y z
N MET A 1 -13.86 16.36 15.20
CA MET A 1 -14.56 15.48 14.23
C MET A 1 -15.02 14.17 14.87
N ASN A 2 -14.15 13.39 15.49
CA ASN A 2 -14.53 12.11 16.13
C ASN A 2 -15.59 12.21 17.25
N LYS A 3 -15.63 13.32 18.00
CA LYS A 3 -16.62 13.52 19.08
C LYS A 3 -18.05 13.64 18.50
N ILE A 4 -18.23 14.40 17.45
CA ILE A 4 -19.52 14.59 16.76
C ILE A 4 -20.04 13.29 16.16
N VAL A 5 -19.16 12.55 15.45
CA VAL A 5 -19.48 11.26 14.85
C VAL A 5 -19.96 10.26 15.89
N ARG A 6 -19.29 10.19 17.05
CA ARG A 6 -19.68 9.30 18.16
C ARG A 6 -20.98 9.73 18.82
N THR A 7 -21.17 11.04 19.06
CA THR A 7 -22.38 11.55 19.73
C THR A 7 -23.64 11.35 18.89
N LEU A 8 -23.52 11.45 17.56
CA LEU A 8 -24.64 11.34 16.63
C LEU A 8 -24.81 9.93 16.03
N GLY A 9 -23.94 8.98 16.37
CA GLY A 9 -24.00 7.61 15.81
C GLY A 9 -23.78 7.55 14.30
N LEU A 10 -23.03 8.50 13.73
CA LEU A 10 -22.84 8.62 12.30
C LEU A 10 -21.69 7.72 11.80
N THR A 11 -21.79 7.29 10.54
CA THR A 11 -20.67 6.70 9.82
C THR A 11 -20.01 7.78 8.96
N LEU A 12 -18.69 7.94 9.11
CA LEU A 12 -17.92 8.92 8.36
C LEU A 12 -17.10 8.22 7.28
N PHE A 13 -17.30 8.64 6.02
CA PHE A 13 -16.40 8.37 4.92
C PHE A 13 -15.47 9.55 4.71
N TYR A 14 -14.16 9.31 4.82
CA TYR A 14 -13.14 10.33 4.67
C TYR A 14 -12.23 9.98 3.50
N ILE A 15 -12.28 10.78 2.43
CA ILE A 15 -11.45 10.60 1.23
C ILE A 15 -10.30 11.60 1.31
N THR A 16 -9.09 11.10 1.26
CA THR A 16 -7.86 11.90 1.34
C THR A 16 -6.72 11.18 0.61
N HIS A 17 -5.74 11.94 0.17
CA HIS A 17 -4.46 11.41 -0.29
C HIS A 17 -3.41 11.36 0.84
N ASP A 18 -3.72 11.94 1.99
CA ASP A 18 -2.84 11.98 3.15
C ASP A 18 -3.19 10.88 4.16
N ILE A 19 -2.34 9.86 4.21
CA ILE A 19 -2.52 8.73 5.12
C ILE A 19 -2.28 9.14 6.59
N ALA A 20 -1.49 10.20 6.82
CA ALA A 20 -1.23 10.70 8.16
C ALA A 20 -2.50 11.26 8.79
N SER A 21 -3.29 12.02 8.04
CA SER A 21 -4.59 12.53 8.52
C SER A 21 -5.61 11.41 8.72
N ALA A 22 -5.62 10.41 7.83
CA ALA A 22 -6.49 9.24 7.94
C ALA A 22 -6.27 8.48 9.26
N ARG A 23 -5.04 8.41 9.76
CA ARG A 23 -4.68 7.77 11.03
C ARG A 23 -5.49 8.28 12.22
N TYR A 24 -5.78 9.56 12.26
CA TYR A 24 -6.49 10.19 13.39
C TYR A 24 -8.01 10.12 13.28
N VAL A 25 -8.52 9.86 12.08
CA VAL A 25 -9.95 9.98 11.79
C VAL A 25 -10.61 8.63 11.60
N SER A 26 -9.93 7.68 10.99
CA SER A 26 -10.50 6.42 10.56
C SER A 26 -10.03 5.22 11.39
N LYS A 27 -10.90 4.22 11.52
CA LYS A 27 -10.56 2.91 12.10
C LYS A 27 -10.13 1.90 11.04
N LYS A 28 -10.57 2.12 9.80
CA LYS A 28 -10.29 1.25 8.66
C LYS A 28 -9.92 2.11 7.46
N ILE A 29 -8.92 1.67 6.71
CA ILE A 29 -8.45 2.33 5.50
C ILE A 29 -8.63 1.39 4.30
N TYR A 30 -9.03 1.98 3.18
CA TYR A 30 -9.03 1.38 1.86
C TYR A 30 -8.11 2.19 0.98
N VAL A 31 -7.04 1.59 0.50
CA VAL A 31 -6.09 2.23 -0.41
C VAL A 31 -6.53 1.96 -1.85
N LEU A 32 -6.79 3.04 -2.58
CA LEU A 32 -7.19 2.97 -3.97
C LEU A 32 -6.02 3.38 -4.88
N TYR A 33 -5.81 2.61 -5.94
CA TYR A 33 -4.90 2.95 -7.02
C TYR A 33 -5.62 2.75 -8.36
N ARG A 34 -5.73 3.82 -9.17
CA ARG A 34 -6.42 3.80 -10.47
C ARG A 34 -7.78 3.10 -10.42
N GLY A 35 -8.63 3.47 -9.45
CA GLY A 35 -9.98 2.94 -9.29
C GLY A 35 -10.08 1.53 -8.73
N THR A 36 -8.97 0.92 -8.30
CA THR A 36 -8.95 -0.42 -7.69
C THR A 36 -8.50 -0.33 -6.24
N VAL A 37 -9.21 -1.02 -5.34
CA VAL A 37 -8.75 -1.18 -3.96
C VAL A 37 -7.58 -2.16 -3.96
N VAL A 38 -6.37 -1.65 -3.71
CA VAL A 38 -5.14 -2.46 -3.71
C VAL A 38 -4.80 -3.02 -2.34
N GLU A 39 -5.23 -2.36 -1.26
CA GLU A 39 -5.05 -2.83 0.10
C GLU A 39 -6.14 -2.29 1.02
N SER A 40 -6.53 -3.04 2.03
CA SER A 40 -7.44 -2.58 3.08
C SER A 40 -7.16 -3.31 4.38
N GLY A 41 -7.25 -2.59 5.48
CA GLY A 41 -7.04 -3.14 6.82
C GLY A 41 -7.47 -2.17 7.91
N SER A 42 -7.26 -2.56 9.18
CA SER A 42 -7.35 -1.61 10.28
C SER A 42 -6.31 -0.51 10.06
N THR A 43 -6.59 0.69 10.52
CA THR A 43 -5.67 1.82 10.36
C THR A 43 -4.29 1.54 10.93
N ASP A 44 -4.23 0.94 12.12
CA ASP A 44 -2.96 0.63 12.78
C ASP A 44 -2.18 -0.46 12.05
N ASP A 45 -2.85 -1.54 11.61
CA ASP A 45 -2.21 -2.63 10.87
C ASP A 45 -1.66 -2.16 9.53
N LEU A 46 -2.48 -1.41 8.79
CA LEU A 46 -2.10 -0.94 7.47
C LEU A 46 -0.89 0.01 7.54
N ILE A 47 -0.84 0.91 8.52
CA ILE A 47 0.28 1.85 8.66
C ILE A 47 1.57 1.13 9.11
N ARG A 48 1.45 0.10 9.94
CA ARG A 48 2.63 -0.61 10.47
C ARG A 48 3.12 -1.72 9.58
N TYR A 49 2.22 -2.41 8.89
CA TYR A 49 2.45 -3.70 8.25
C TYR A 49 1.86 -3.78 6.85
N SER A 50 1.91 -2.69 6.08
CA SER A 50 1.43 -2.68 4.70
C SER A 50 2.01 -3.86 3.90
N ALA A 51 1.18 -4.39 3.01
CA ALA A 51 1.47 -5.54 2.19
C ALA A 51 1.49 -5.23 0.68
N HIS A 52 1.19 -3.99 0.30
CA HIS A 52 1.25 -3.53 -1.08
C HIS A 52 2.32 -2.45 -1.24
N PRO A 53 3.21 -2.52 -2.24
CA PRO A 53 4.30 -1.55 -2.41
C PRO A 53 3.82 -0.09 -2.51
N TYR A 54 2.69 0.15 -3.16
CA TYR A 54 2.09 1.48 -3.23
C TYR A 54 1.70 2.03 -1.85
N THR A 55 1.09 1.20 -1.01
CA THR A 55 0.72 1.58 0.36
C THR A 55 1.95 1.89 1.20
N ILE A 56 3.00 1.08 1.07
CA ILE A 56 4.29 1.32 1.74
C ILE A 56 4.83 2.70 1.37
N ALA A 57 4.78 3.05 0.08
CA ALA A 57 5.21 4.37 -0.37
C ALA A 57 4.43 5.52 0.26
N LEU A 58 3.11 5.39 0.30
CA LEU A 58 2.25 6.39 0.94
C LEU A 58 2.58 6.56 2.43
N VAL A 59 2.79 5.44 3.14
CA VAL A 59 3.16 5.46 4.56
C VAL A 59 4.52 6.13 4.75
N LEU A 60 5.55 5.72 4.00
CA LEU A 60 6.89 6.30 4.08
C LEU A 60 6.88 7.82 3.79
N SER A 61 6.14 8.23 2.77
CA SER A 61 5.99 9.67 2.46
C SER A 61 5.35 10.44 3.61
N SER A 62 4.37 9.84 4.29
CA SER A 62 3.64 10.48 5.39
C SER A 62 4.46 10.67 6.67
N ILE A 63 5.50 9.87 6.88
CA ILE A 63 6.40 9.96 8.04
C ILE A 63 7.70 10.73 7.75
N GLY A 64 7.75 11.47 6.64
CA GLY A 64 8.90 12.28 6.26
C GLY A 64 10.08 11.53 5.64
N LEU A 65 9.90 10.25 5.33
CA LEU A 65 10.88 9.40 4.64
C LEU A 65 10.64 9.37 3.12
N SER A 66 10.21 10.49 2.56
CA SER A 66 9.92 10.65 1.13
C SER A 66 11.14 10.41 0.24
N GLY A 67 12.36 10.68 0.71
CA GLY A 67 13.59 10.31 0.01
C GLY A 67 13.70 8.80 -0.20
N LEU A 68 13.47 8.01 0.85
CA LEU A 68 13.40 6.55 0.77
C LEU A 68 12.21 6.07 -0.08
N ALA A 69 11.08 6.75 -0.03
CA ALA A 69 9.93 6.43 -0.87
C ALA A 69 10.21 6.71 -2.35
N SER A 70 10.86 7.81 -2.70
CA SER A 70 11.20 8.16 -4.09
C SER A 70 12.35 7.31 -4.64
N GLU A 71 13.40 7.04 -3.87
CA GLU A 71 14.43 6.09 -4.26
C GLU A 71 13.90 4.66 -4.42
N THR A 72 12.86 4.34 -3.66
CA THR A 72 12.27 3.01 -3.56
C THR A 72 11.23 2.75 -4.64
N LEU A 73 10.46 3.76 -5.00
CA LEU A 73 9.33 3.62 -5.94
C LEU A 73 9.59 4.31 -7.28
N GLY A 74 10.78 4.88 -7.46
CA GLY A 74 11.20 5.54 -8.68
C GLY A 74 10.23 6.65 -9.15
N GLU A 75 10.74 7.65 -9.84
CA GLU A 75 9.95 8.72 -10.49
C GLU A 75 8.84 8.18 -11.41
N LYS A 76 8.95 6.91 -11.83
CA LYS A 76 8.03 6.20 -12.72
C LYS A 76 6.62 5.98 -12.21
N ILE A 77 6.33 6.17 -10.91
CA ILE A 77 4.95 6.01 -10.40
C ILE A 77 3.99 7.01 -11.05
N PHE A 78 4.50 8.17 -11.42
CA PHE A 78 3.71 9.26 -11.98
C PHE A 78 3.74 9.30 -13.52
N GLU A 79 4.69 8.61 -14.16
CA GLU A 79 4.90 8.64 -15.61
C GLU A 79 4.23 7.52 -16.40
N ALA A 80 3.50 6.60 -15.76
CA ALA A 80 2.75 5.59 -16.48
C ALA A 80 1.67 6.26 -17.34
N THR A 81 2.03 6.54 -18.59
CA THR A 81 1.20 7.18 -19.61
C THR A 81 0.01 6.28 -19.97
N GLU A 82 -1.09 6.90 -20.41
CA GLU A 82 -2.34 6.22 -20.83
C GLU A 82 -2.17 5.25 -22.02
N GLN A 83 -0.96 5.16 -22.60
CA GLN A 83 -0.68 4.38 -23.81
C GLN A 83 -0.13 2.97 -23.55
N ASP A 84 0.26 2.66 -22.33
CA ASP A 84 0.68 1.30 -22.01
C ASP A 84 -0.55 0.40 -21.92
N GLN A 85 -0.60 -0.60 -22.77
CA GLN A 85 -1.56 -1.70 -22.76
C GLN A 85 -1.71 -2.16 -21.30
N TYR A 86 -2.87 -1.89 -20.68
CA TYR A 86 -3.10 -1.97 -19.24
C TYR A 86 -2.54 -3.26 -18.64
N PRO A 87 -1.46 -3.20 -17.85
CA PRO A 87 -0.94 -4.39 -17.19
C PRO A 87 -2.03 -4.94 -16.25
N LYS A 88 -2.07 -6.24 -16.09
CA LYS A 88 -3.07 -6.88 -15.23
C LYS A 88 -2.97 -6.38 -13.78
N CYS A 89 -1.76 -6.20 -13.25
CA CYS A 89 -1.54 -5.41 -12.06
C CYS A 89 -1.34 -3.94 -12.44
N LYS A 90 -2.31 -3.10 -12.15
CA LYS A 90 -2.29 -1.66 -12.51
C LYS A 90 -1.09 -0.89 -11.98
N PHE A 91 -0.48 -1.38 -10.91
CA PHE A 91 0.69 -0.75 -10.29
C PHE A 91 2.02 -1.26 -10.87
N ALA A 92 2.03 -2.33 -11.67
CA ALA A 92 3.24 -2.96 -12.19
C ALA A 92 4.22 -1.98 -12.85
N PRO A 93 3.80 -0.99 -13.69
CA PRO A 93 4.73 -0.08 -14.33
C PRO A 93 5.59 0.76 -13.38
N GLY A 94 5.04 1.10 -12.20
CA GLY A 94 5.74 1.86 -11.16
C GLY A 94 6.22 1.01 -9.98
N CYS A 95 6.04 -0.30 -10.03
CA CYS A 95 6.34 -1.18 -8.92
C CYS A 95 7.81 -1.61 -8.92
N PRO A 96 8.58 -1.37 -7.85
CA PRO A 96 9.98 -1.81 -7.75
C PRO A 96 10.13 -3.32 -7.68
N LEU A 97 9.05 -4.04 -7.34
CA LEU A 97 8.99 -5.50 -7.22
C LEU A 97 8.35 -6.16 -8.44
N ALA A 98 8.07 -5.39 -9.52
CA ALA A 98 7.40 -5.92 -10.69
C ALA A 98 8.22 -7.03 -11.36
N VAL A 99 7.52 -8.10 -11.72
CA VAL A 99 8.02 -9.23 -12.54
C VAL A 99 7.03 -9.48 -13.67
N ASP A 100 7.39 -10.29 -14.64
CA ASP A 100 6.56 -10.57 -15.83
C ASP A 100 5.13 -10.99 -15.49
N ARG A 101 4.96 -11.76 -14.43
CA ARG A 101 3.66 -12.17 -13.92
C ARG A 101 2.75 -10.98 -13.59
N CYS A 102 3.29 -9.88 -13.10
CA CYS A 102 2.51 -8.68 -12.77
C CYS A 102 1.90 -8.01 -14.00
N PHE A 103 2.47 -8.22 -15.18
CA PHE A 103 1.95 -7.68 -16.44
C PHE A 103 0.93 -8.61 -17.10
N THR A 104 1.02 -9.91 -16.85
CA THR A 104 0.24 -10.96 -17.52
C THR A 104 -0.93 -11.50 -16.72
N GLU A 105 -0.86 -11.44 -15.39
CA GLU A 105 -1.87 -11.97 -14.48
C GLU A 105 -2.38 -10.89 -13.51
N GLU A 106 -3.69 -10.86 -13.27
CA GLU A 106 -4.24 -10.00 -12.23
C GLU A 106 -3.92 -10.58 -10.85
N PRO A 107 -3.37 -9.77 -9.91
CA PRO A 107 -3.13 -10.26 -8.56
C PRO A 107 -4.45 -10.54 -7.85
N GLU A 108 -4.55 -11.71 -7.25
CA GLU A 108 -5.68 -12.08 -6.42
C GLU A 108 -5.69 -11.26 -5.12
N LYS A 109 -6.87 -11.19 -4.52
CA LYS A 109 -7.05 -10.64 -3.19
C LYS A 109 -6.52 -11.64 -2.15
N ILE A 110 -5.38 -11.35 -1.56
CA ILE A 110 -4.76 -12.17 -0.51
C ILE A 110 -5.29 -11.71 0.86
N ASP A 111 -5.89 -12.62 1.61
CA ASP A 111 -6.27 -12.39 3.00
C ASP A 111 -5.05 -12.59 3.90
N LEU A 112 -4.72 -11.56 4.67
CA LEU A 112 -3.57 -11.53 5.58
C LEU A 112 -3.99 -11.71 7.05
N GLY A 113 -5.29 -11.95 7.28
CA GLY A 113 -5.89 -12.09 8.60
C GLY A 113 -6.42 -10.78 9.20
N VAL A 114 -7.31 -10.90 10.19
CA VAL A 114 -7.90 -9.77 10.95
C VAL A 114 -8.56 -8.70 10.07
N GLY A 115 -9.11 -9.09 8.90
CA GLY A 115 -9.73 -8.16 7.94
C GLY A 115 -8.76 -7.28 7.19
N HIS A 116 -7.47 -7.64 7.16
CA HIS A 116 -6.43 -7.05 6.33
C HIS A 116 -6.29 -7.86 5.05
N TYR A 117 -6.32 -7.21 3.91
CA TYR A 117 -6.07 -7.85 2.62
C TYR A 117 -5.33 -6.92 1.66
N ALA A 118 -4.61 -7.53 0.71
CA ALA A 118 -3.95 -6.81 -0.37
C ALA A 118 -4.06 -7.54 -1.70
N LYS A 119 -4.13 -6.79 -2.80
CA LYS A 119 -4.07 -7.27 -4.18
C LYS A 119 -2.65 -7.13 -4.72
N CYS A 120 -1.79 -8.06 -4.36
CA CYS A 120 -0.41 -8.12 -4.83
C CYS A 120 0.06 -9.57 -4.85
N HIS A 121 0.76 -10.00 -5.91
CA HIS A 121 1.31 -11.36 -6.01
C HIS A 121 2.25 -11.72 -4.86
N PHE A 122 2.83 -10.71 -4.21
CA PHE A 122 3.81 -10.86 -3.14
C PHE A 122 3.27 -10.40 -1.77
N ALA A 123 1.96 -10.19 -1.65
CA ALA A 123 1.35 -9.62 -0.45
C ALA A 123 1.75 -10.37 0.84
N GLY A 124 1.75 -11.70 0.80
CA GLY A 124 2.13 -12.51 1.95
C GLY A 124 3.58 -12.32 2.38
N ASP A 125 4.51 -12.31 1.43
CA ASP A 125 5.94 -12.13 1.71
C ASP A 125 6.24 -10.72 2.21
N ILE A 126 5.63 -9.71 1.59
CA ILE A 126 5.75 -8.31 2.01
C ILE A 126 5.21 -8.14 3.43
N TYR A 127 4.03 -8.68 3.71
CA TYR A 127 3.41 -8.59 5.03
C TYR A 127 4.26 -9.25 6.12
N ASN A 128 4.78 -10.44 5.84
CA ASN A 128 5.68 -11.13 6.77
C ASN A 128 6.96 -10.33 7.03
N TYR A 129 7.49 -9.66 6.01
CA TYR A 129 8.67 -8.82 6.14
C TYR A 129 8.36 -7.56 6.95
N THR A 130 7.29 -6.82 6.62
CA THR A 130 6.90 -5.61 7.33
C THR A 130 6.53 -5.87 8.79
N ARG A 131 5.95 -7.03 9.09
CA ARG A 131 5.69 -7.45 10.47
C ARG A 131 6.95 -7.67 11.30
N LYS A 132 8.02 -8.12 10.68
CA LYS A 132 9.29 -8.34 11.39
C LYS A 132 10.02 -7.05 11.73
N ILE A 133 10.03 -6.08 10.83
CA ILE A 133 10.84 -4.87 10.96
C ILE A 133 10.03 -3.61 11.26
N GLY A 134 8.75 -3.56 10.90
CA GLY A 134 7.94 -2.33 10.88
C GLY A 134 8.34 -1.38 9.75
N ILE A 135 7.39 -0.70 9.14
CA ILE A 135 7.65 0.18 7.98
C ILE A 135 8.57 1.36 8.36
N GLY A 136 8.42 1.92 9.56
CA GLY A 136 9.23 3.05 10.04
C GLY A 136 10.65 2.70 10.53
N ASN A 137 11.03 1.42 10.61
CA ASN A 137 12.24 0.95 11.28
C ASN A 137 13.32 0.44 10.31
N GLY A 138 13.53 1.11 9.18
CA GLY A 138 14.59 0.74 8.25
C GLY A 138 14.17 -0.27 7.19
N LEU A 139 12.95 -0.15 6.71
CA LEU A 139 12.47 -0.89 5.53
C LEU A 139 13.40 -0.61 4.35
N ASN A 140 13.99 -1.67 3.80
CA ASN A 140 14.85 -1.61 2.63
C ASN A 140 14.22 -2.39 1.49
N MET A 141 13.90 -1.69 0.39
CA MET A 141 13.24 -2.32 -0.75
C MET A 141 14.16 -3.24 -1.55
N ALA A 142 15.47 -2.99 -1.56
CA ALA A 142 16.42 -3.91 -2.18
C ALA A 142 16.41 -5.26 -1.44
N ASP A 143 16.37 -5.22 -0.10
CA ASP A 143 16.26 -6.41 0.75
C ASP A 143 14.93 -7.15 0.54
N LEU A 144 13.85 -6.39 0.42
CA LEU A 144 12.52 -6.94 0.10
C LEU A 144 12.52 -7.60 -1.30
N LYS A 145 13.14 -6.96 -2.29
CA LYS A 145 13.25 -7.51 -3.65
C LYS A 145 13.98 -8.84 -3.68
N LEU A 146 15.06 -8.97 -2.92
CA LEU A 146 15.81 -10.23 -2.80
C LEU A 146 14.99 -11.37 -2.17
N ARG A 147 14.06 -11.04 -1.28
CA ARG A 147 13.19 -12.02 -0.60
C ARG A 147 12.01 -12.46 -1.44
N VAL A 148 11.44 -11.54 -2.20
CA VAL A 148 10.23 -11.73 -3.02
C VAL A 148 10.56 -12.34 -4.39
N GLY A 149 11.78 -12.16 -4.88
CA GLY A 149 12.23 -12.66 -6.18
C GLY A 149 12.76 -14.10 -6.19
N ARG A 150 12.47 -14.89 -5.14
CA ARG A 150 12.87 -16.31 -5.04
C ARG A 150 11.73 -17.27 -5.34
#